data_f65f34ec17265b3ba5a956b5385bc356
#
_entry.id   f65f34ec17265b3ba5a956b5385bc356
#
_cell.length_a   1.000
_cell.length_b   1.000
_cell.length_c   1.000
_cell.angle_alpha   90.00
_cell.angle_beta   90.00
_cell.angle_gamma   90.00
#
_symmetry.space_group_name_H-M   'P 1'
#
loop_
_entity.id
_entity.type
_entity.pdbx_description
1 polymer ?
#
loop_
_entity_poly.entity_id
_entity_poly.type
_entity_poly.pdbx_seq_one_letter_code
_entity_poly.pdbx_strand_id
1 'polypeptide(L)'
;MPARSIGTGTLSFGMVSIPIRTYSAGESASAVSFNLLHGKCKSRLKQQYVCPKDNEIVPRDQMVKGYEFSKEQYVSFTDEELKAMAEEAQKAIEITEFVPASQVDPVYFDGAYYLGPDKGGEKAYKLLNEAMKQTGRAARAQWAARGKQY
;
A
#
# COMPACT_ATOMS: atom_id res chain seq x y z
N MET A 1 -12.90 19.96 2.45
CA MET A 1 -11.44 19.94 2.72
C MET A 1 -10.76 19.30 1.52
N PRO A 2 -9.58 19.75 1.06
CA PRO A 2 -8.87 19.07 -0.01
C PRO A 2 -8.49 17.66 0.45
N ALA A 3 -8.72 16.66 -0.41
CA ALA A 3 -8.37 15.28 -0.12
C ALA A 3 -6.85 15.16 0.12
N ARG A 4 -6.45 14.55 1.24
CA ARG A 4 -5.04 14.35 1.55
C ARG A 4 -4.51 13.18 0.74
N SER A 5 -3.44 13.40 -0.04
CA SER A 5 -2.77 12.32 -0.74
C SER A 5 -2.14 11.34 0.24
N ILE A 6 -2.26 10.04 -0.05
CA ILE A 6 -1.65 8.95 0.72
C ILE A 6 -0.27 8.56 0.19
N GLY A 7 0.06 8.97 -1.04
CA GLY A 7 1.36 8.70 -1.66
C GLY A 7 1.53 9.45 -2.96
N THR A 8 2.77 9.47 -3.42
CA THR A 8 3.18 9.95 -4.75
C THR A 8 3.87 8.81 -5.48
N GLY A 9 3.75 8.80 -6.79
CA GLY A 9 4.37 7.78 -7.62
C GLY A 9 4.40 8.20 -9.09
N THR A 10 4.69 7.23 -9.92
CA THR A 10 4.75 7.41 -11.36
C THR A 10 3.88 6.37 -12.04
N LEU A 11 3.03 6.79 -12.95
CA LEU A 11 2.30 5.91 -13.84
C LEU A 11 3.10 5.80 -15.15
N SER A 12 3.53 4.61 -15.51
CA SER A 12 4.38 4.37 -16.67
C SER A 12 3.80 3.37 -17.65
N PHE A 13 4.02 3.59 -18.94
CA PHE A 13 3.78 2.62 -20.02
C PHE A 13 4.73 2.89 -21.19
N GLY A 14 5.49 1.89 -21.57
CA GLY A 14 6.56 2.07 -22.55
C GLY A 14 7.53 3.17 -22.13
N MET A 15 7.68 4.20 -22.97
CA MET A 15 8.56 5.36 -22.69
C MET A 15 7.82 6.54 -22.01
N VAL A 16 6.54 6.40 -21.74
CA VAL A 16 5.74 7.46 -21.09
C VAL A 16 5.78 7.29 -19.59
N SER A 17 6.08 8.39 -18.88
CA SER A 17 6.15 8.45 -17.43
C SER A 17 5.35 9.66 -16.93
N ILE A 18 4.33 9.42 -16.14
CA ILE A 18 3.39 10.45 -15.67
C ILE A 18 3.46 10.51 -14.13
N PRO A 19 3.94 11.60 -13.55
CA PRO A 19 3.91 11.78 -12.09
C PRO A 19 2.46 11.89 -11.59
N ILE A 20 2.15 11.10 -10.56
CA ILE A 20 0.81 10.99 -9.99
C ILE A 20 0.82 11.06 -8.47
N ARG A 21 -0.34 11.38 -7.92
CA ARG A 21 -0.69 11.24 -6.50
C ARG A 21 -1.82 10.23 -6.33
N THR A 22 -1.75 9.46 -5.27
CA THR A 22 -2.78 8.51 -4.89
C THR A 22 -3.60 9.05 -3.73
N TYR A 23 -4.91 8.82 -3.77
CA TYR A 23 -5.86 9.21 -2.73
C TYR A 23 -6.75 8.03 -2.38
N SER A 24 -7.17 7.92 -1.13
CA SER A 24 -8.16 6.90 -0.74
C SER A 24 -9.50 7.21 -1.39
N ALA A 25 -10.11 6.23 -2.03
CA ALA A 25 -11.46 6.35 -2.59
C ALA A 25 -12.54 5.91 -1.59
N GLY A 26 -12.18 5.13 -0.57
CA GLY A 26 -13.09 4.74 0.50
C GLY A 26 -12.99 5.68 1.70
N GLU A 27 -14.12 6.16 2.20
CA GLU A 27 -14.18 6.63 3.58
C GLU A 27 -14.05 5.40 4.48
N SER A 28 -13.02 5.36 5.32
CA SER A 28 -13.01 4.39 6.41
C SER A 28 -14.22 4.70 7.28
N ALA A 29 -15.21 3.80 7.29
CA ALA A 29 -16.28 3.88 8.26
C ALA A 29 -15.63 4.15 9.62
N SER A 30 -16.08 5.19 10.31
CA SER A 30 -15.59 5.52 11.64
C SER A 30 -16.03 4.41 12.60
N ALA A 31 -15.27 3.31 12.57
CA ALA A 31 -15.50 2.21 13.49
C ALA A 31 -15.25 2.73 14.90
N VAL A 32 -16.22 2.52 15.78
CA VAL A 32 -16.04 2.81 17.20
C VAL A 32 -14.87 1.97 17.70
N SER A 33 -13.80 2.63 18.11
CA SER A 33 -12.61 1.95 18.64
C SER A 33 -12.67 1.92 20.16
N PHE A 34 -12.50 0.71 20.72
CA PHE A 34 -12.44 0.52 22.16
C PHE A 34 -10.99 0.33 22.61
N ASN A 35 -10.66 0.92 23.75
CA ASN A 35 -9.38 0.68 24.42
C ASN A 35 -9.55 -0.45 25.44
N LEU A 36 -8.57 -1.33 25.53
CA LEU A 36 -8.54 -2.35 26.57
C LEU A 36 -8.15 -1.69 27.90
N LEU A 37 -8.99 -1.89 28.90
CA LEU A 37 -8.82 -1.35 30.25
C LEU A 37 -8.68 -2.48 31.27
N HIS A 38 -7.90 -2.23 32.32
CA HIS A 38 -7.81 -3.12 33.48
C HIS A 38 -9.12 -3.11 34.25
N GLY A 39 -9.71 -4.29 34.48
CA GLY A 39 -11.05 -4.43 35.07
C GLY A 39 -11.21 -3.77 36.45
N LYS A 40 -10.15 -3.78 37.28
CA LYS A 40 -10.17 -3.20 38.64
C LYS A 40 -9.99 -1.69 38.64
N CYS A 41 -8.92 -1.17 38.02
CA CYS A 41 -8.52 0.25 38.12
C CYS A 41 -8.92 1.09 36.91
N LYS A 42 -9.49 0.47 35.85
CA LYS A 42 -9.90 1.12 34.59
C LYS A 42 -8.79 1.83 33.84
N SER A 43 -7.53 1.59 34.18
CA SER A 43 -6.38 2.11 33.46
C SER A 43 -6.23 1.42 32.11
N ARG A 44 -5.77 2.17 31.12
CA ARG A 44 -5.49 1.63 29.77
C ARG A 44 -4.34 0.63 29.83
N LEU A 45 -4.55 -0.55 29.26
CA LEU A 45 -3.53 -1.58 29.15
C LEU A 45 -2.49 -1.22 28.07
N LYS A 46 -1.24 -1.60 28.34
CA LYS A 46 -0.14 -1.55 27.38
C LYS A 46 0.19 -2.98 26.94
N GLN A 47 0.49 -3.16 25.67
CA GLN A 47 0.98 -4.43 25.15
C GLN A 47 2.50 -4.50 25.31
N GLN A 48 2.98 -5.65 25.75
CA GLN A 48 4.40 -5.97 25.85
C GLN A 48 4.66 -7.28 25.10
N TYR A 49 5.81 -7.39 24.48
CA TYR A 49 6.26 -8.62 23.86
C TYR A 49 7.16 -9.35 24.84
N VAL A 50 6.91 -10.64 24.99
CA VAL A 50 7.68 -11.50 25.88
C VAL A 50 8.31 -12.62 25.05
N CYS A 51 9.61 -12.83 25.20
CA CYS A 51 10.31 -13.96 24.60
C CYS A 51 9.84 -15.25 25.31
N PRO A 52 9.23 -16.21 24.60
CA PRO A 52 8.73 -17.42 25.25
C PRO A 52 9.85 -18.36 25.73
N LYS A 53 11.07 -18.19 25.24
CA LYS A 53 12.21 -19.01 25.59
C LYS A 53 12.90 -18.56 26.88
N ASP A 54 13.08 -17.24 27.01
CA ASP A 54 13.80 -16.63 28.14
C ASP A 54 12.86 -15.97 29.13
N ASN A 55 11.57 -15.87 28.79
CA ASN A 55 10.51 -15.22 29.57
C ASN A 55 10.81 -13.73 29.89
N GLU A 56 11.63 -13.08 29.06
CA GLU A 56 11.99 -11.68 29.19
C GLU A 56 11.09 -10.78 28.34
N ILE A 57 10.90 -9.55 28.82
CA ILE A 57 10.18 -8.50 28.06
C ILE A 57 11.14 -7.93 27.02
N VAL A 58 10.78 -8.06 25.74
CA VAL A 58 11.60 -7.59 24.63
C VAL A 58 11.15 -6.19 24.21
N PRO A 59 11.99 -5.16 24.37
CA PRO A 59 11.72 -3.84 23.87
C PRO A 59 11.78 -3.79 22.33
N ARG A 60 11.09 -2.82 21.72
CA ARG A 60 10.93 -2.76 20.25
C ARG A 60 12.24 -2.58 19.48
N ASP A 61 13.21 -1.91 20.05
CA ASP A 61 14.54 -1.69 19.49
C ASP A 61 15.40 -2.97 19.42
N GLN A 62 15.03 -3.99 20.19
CA GLN A 62 15.69 -5.31 20.17
C GLN A 62 14.93 -6.35 19.30
N MET A 63 13.82 -5.95 18.67
CA MET A 63 13.06 -6.84 17.81
C MET A 63 13.63 -6.83 16.40
N VAL A 64 13.78 -8.00 15.82
CA VAL A 64 14.12 -8.20 14.41
C VAL A 64 12.95 -8.82 13.67
N LYS A 65 12.80 -8.51 12.39
CA LYS A 65 11.78 -9.14 11.55
C LYS A 65 12.34 -10.39 10.90
N GLY A 66 11.66 -11.50 11.08
CA GLY A 66 12.03 -12.79 10.49
C GLY A 66 10.96 -13.27 9.51
N TYR A 67 11.41 -13.81 8.38
CA TYR A 67 10.57 -14.57 7.45
C TYR A 67 10.78 -16.05 7.70
N GLU A 68 9.71 -16.77 8.02
CA GLU A 68 9.75 -18.22 8.21
C GLU A 68 9.66 -18.90 6.84
N PHE A 69 10.74 -19.51 6.39
CA PHE A 69 10.79 -20.23 5.12
C PHE A 69 10.59 -21.74 5.29
N SER A 70 10.81 -22.26 6.50
CA SER A 70 10.53 -23.63 6.92
C SER A 70 10.19 -23.60 8.41
N LYS A 71 9.54 -24.66 8.92
CA LYS A 71 9.13 -24.74 10.32
C LYS A 71 10.30 -24.43 11.27
N GLU A 72 10.14 -23.39 12.08
CA GLU A 72 11.14 -22.89 13.05
C GLU A 72 12.47 -22.40 12.43
N GLN A 73 12.52 -22.19 11.11
CA GLN A 73 13.69 -21.63 10.42
C GLN A 73 13.37 -20.26 9.87
N TYR A 74 14.10 -19.26 10.31
CA TYR A 74 13.85 -17.85 10.01
C TYR A 74 15.06 -17.23 9.33
N VAL A 75 14.78 -16.39 8.32
CA VAL A 75 15.75 -15.42 7.81
C VAL A 75 15.39 -14.08 8.44
N SER A 76 16.34 -13.45 9.11
CA SER A 76 16.18 -12.14 9.73
C SER A 76 16.50 -11.02 8.75
N PHE A 77 15.71 -9.95 8.81
CA PHE A 77 15.90 -8.73 8.01
C PHE A 77 16.05 -7.52 8.92
N THR A 78 16.96 -6.66 8.58
CA THR A 78 17.06 -5.32 9.19
C THR A 78 15.96 -4.40 8.67
N ASP A 79 15.63 -3.35 9.43
CA ASP A 79 14.65 -2.35 8.98
C ASP A 79 15.14 -1.57 7.76
N GLU A 80 16.47 -1.43 7.60
CA GLU A 80 17.09 -0.79 6.44
C GLU A 80 16.94 -1.61 5.16
N GLU A 81 17.19 -2.92 5.21
CA GLU A 81 16.98 -3.83 4.08
C GLU A 81 15.50 -3.83 3.64
N LEU A 82 14.58 -3.91 4.59
CA LEU A 82 13.15 -3.87 4.28
C LEU A 82 12.70 -2.52 3.71
N LYS A 83 13.28 -1.41 4.17
CA LYS A 83 13.02 -0.08 3.59
C LYS A 83 13.55 0.02 2.17
N ALA A 84 14.77 -0.42 1.91
CA ALA A 84 15.36 -0.40 0.58
C ALA A 84 14.50 -1.19 -0.42
N MET A 85 14.08 -2.39 -0.05
CA MET A 85 13.16 -3.20 -0.87
C MET A 85 11.81 -2.51 -1.08
N ALA A 86 11.27 -1.84 -0.05
CA ALA A 86 9.99 -1.14 -0.13
C ALA A 86 10.07 0.15 -0.98
N GLU A 87 11.18 0.87 -0.95
CA GLU A 87 11.36 2.10 -1.72
C GLU A 87 11.45 1.83 -3.23
N GLU A 88 12.09 0.76 -3.65
CA GLU A 88 12.11 0.35 -5.07
C GLU A 88 10.72 -0.07 -5.55
N ALA A 89 9.96 -0.75 -4.71
CA ALA A 89 8.65 -1.31 -5.08
C ALA A 89 7.50 -0.27 -5.14
N GLN A 90 7.62 0.88 -4.45
CA GLN A 90 6.48 1.81 -4.27
C GLN A 90 6.39 2.94 -5.28
N LYS A 91 7.37 3.10 -6.17
CA LYS A 91 7.47 4.33 -7.00
C LYS A 91 6.79 4.27 -8.35
N ALA A 92 6.45 3.10 -8.86
CA ALA A 92 5.88 2.96 -10.20
C ALA A 92 4.61 2.11 -10.21
N ILE A 93 3.61 2.59 -10.92
CA ILE A 93 2.48 1.82 -11.43
C ILE A 93 2.78 1.57 -12.90
N GLU A 94 3.15 0.35 -13.24
CA GLU A 94 3.54 -0.01 -14.61
C GLU A 94 2.36 -0.62 -15.35
N ILE A 95 1.86 0.09 -16.35
CA ILE A 95 0.80 -0.40 -17.22
C ILE A 95 1.38 -1.44 -18.18
N THR A 96 0.86 -2.65 -18.12
CA THR A 96 1.27 -3.78 -18.96
C THR A 96 0.41 -3.91 -20.20
N GLU A 97 -0.89 -3.60 -20.10
CA GLU A 97 -1.81 -3.72 -21.21
C GLU A 97 -3.08 -2.88 -21.03
N PHE A 98 -3.82 -2.68 -22.12
CA PHE A 98 -5.13 -2.04 -22.12
C PHE A 98 -6.20 -3.04 -22.57
N VAL A 99 -7.15 -3.33 -21.70
CA VAL A 99 -8.24 -4.28 -21.93
C VAL A 99 -9.59 -3.58 -22.04
N PRO A 100 -10.58 -4.12 -22.74
CA PRO A 100 -11.94 -3.58 -22.70
C PRO A 100 -12.47 -3.53 -21.27
N ALA A 101 -12.96 -2.37 -20.82
CA ALA A 101 -13.44 -2.20 -19.45
C ALA A 101 -14.60 -3.14 -19.10
N SER A 102 -15.40 -3.52 -20.09
CA SER A 102 -16.51 -4.48 -19.94
C SER A 102 -16.08 -5.93 -19.67
N GLN A 103 -14.82 -6.25 -19.88
CA GLN A 103 -14.27 -7.59 -19.61
C GLN A 103 -13.65 -7.71 -18.21
N VAL A 104 -13.58 -6.62 -17.45
CA VAL A 104 -13.04 -6.64 -16.08
C VAL A 104 -14.17 -6.97 -15.12
N ASP A 105 -14.09 -8.15 -14.49
CA ASP A 105 -15.07 -8.58 -13.52
C ASP A 105 -14.83 -7.86 -12.18
N PRO A 106 -15.85 -7.19 -11.59
CA PRO A 106 -15.76 -6.53 -10.30
C PRO A 106 -15.34 -7.43 -9.13
N VAL A 107 -15.49 -8.74 -9.25
CA VAL A 107 -15.07 -9.72 -8.21
C VAL A 107 -13.58 -9.64 -7.89
N TYR A 108 -12.75 -9.16 -8.84
CA TYR A 108 -11.32 -8.98 -8.66
C TYR A 108 -10.93 -7.69 -7.93
N PHE A 109 -11.89 -6.81 -7.61
CA PHE A 109 -11.59 -5.55 -6.93
C PHE A 109 -11.49 -5.75 -5.42
N ASP A 110 -10.29 -5.53 -4.87
CA ASP A 110 -10.04 -5.57 -3.43
C ASP A 110 -10.20 -4.17 -2.78
N GLY A 111 -9.72 -3.16 -3.44
CA GLY A 111 -9.78 -1.77 -2.95
C GLY A 111 -9.76 -0.75 -4.08
N ALA A 112 -10.21 0.46 -3.78
CA ALA A 112 -10.24 1.55 -4.74
C ALA A 112 -9.40 2.74 -4.27
N TYR A 113 -8.67 3.33 -5.22
CA TYR A 113 -7.87 4.54 -5.03
C TYR A 113 -8.15 5.51 -6.17
N TYR A 114 -8.22 6.79 -5.85
CA TYR A 114 -8.18 7.81 -6.89
C TYR A 114 -6.73 8.15 -7.23
N LEU A 115 -6.49 8.31 -8.52
CA LEU A 115 -5.23 8.85 -9.04
C LEU A 115 -5.48 10.27 -9.51
N GLY A 116 -4.55 11.16 -9.21
CA GLY A 116 -4.53 12.52 -9.73
C GLY A 116 -3.15 12.86 -10.26
N PRO A 117 -3.02 13.82 -11.18
CA PRO A 117 -1.71 14.25 -11.66
C PRO A 117 -0.91 14.93 -10.55
N ASP A 118 0.39 14.73 -10.52
CA ASP A 118 1.33 15.56 -9.78
C ASP A 118 1.96 16.60 -10.71
N LYS A 119 2.75 17.50 -10.17
CA LYS A 119 3.39 18.60 -10.91
C LYS A 119 4.10 18.10 -12.15
N GLY A 120 3.76 18.67 -13.30
CA GLY A 120 4.31 18.31 -14.62
C GLY A 120 3.61 17.14 -15.31
N GLY A 121 2.69 16.43 -14.64
CA GLY A 121 1.95 15.29 -15.21
C GLY A 121 0.56 15.64 -15.78
N GLU A 122 0.09 16.87 -15.63
CA GLU A 122 -1.31 17.23 -15.86
C GLU A 122 -1.77 16.97 -17.30
N LYS A 123 -0.95 17.36 -18.28
CA LYS A 123 -1.30 17.20 -19.72
C LYS A 123 -1.33 15.73 -20.12
N ALA A 124 -0.29 14.97 -19.73
CA ALA A 124 -0.17 13.56 -20.08
C ALA A 124 -1.24 12.73 -19.36
N TYR A 125 -1.52 13.02 -18.09
CA TYR A 125 -2.60 12.38 -17.34
C TYR A 125 -3.97 12.63 -17.98
N LYS A 126 -4.26 13.88 -18.35
CA LYS A 126 -5.53 14.24 -19.01
C LYS A 126 -5.67 13.48 -20.33
N LEU A 127 -4.64 13.46 -21.16
CA LEU A 127 -4.64 12.76 -22.44
C LEU A 127 -4.91 11.26 -22.26
N LEU A 128 -4.22 10.60 -21.35
CA LEU A 128 -4.41 9.19 -21.06
C LEU A 128 -5.86 8.90 -20.60
N ASN A 129 -6.38 9.71 -19.66
CA ASN A 129 -7.74 9.56 -19.14
C ASN A 129 -8.79 9.73 -20.26
N GLU A 130 -8.62 10.72 -21.14
CA GLU A 130 -9.53 10.94 -22.28
C GLU A 130 -9.45 9.79 -23.28
N ALA A 131 -8.25 9.32 -23.60
CA ALA A 131 -8.06 8.18 -24.50
C ALA A 131 -8.71 6.89 -23.96
N MET A 132 -8.55 6.60 -22.67
CA MET A 132 -9.19 5.45 -22.03
C MET A 132 -10.71 5.55 -22.06
N LYS A 133 -11.27 6.74 -21.79
CA LYS A 133 -12.72 6.98 -21.85
C LYS A 133 -13.28 6.82 -23.27
N GLN A 134 -12.62 7.40 -24.27
CA GLN A 134 -13.05 7.33 -25.68
C GLN A 134 -13.00 5.91 -26.22
N THR A 135 -12.00 5.13 -25.82
CA THR A 135 -11.83 3.75 -26.27
C THR A 135 -12.58 2.72 -25.43
N GLY A 136 -13.17 3.11 -24.28
CA GLY A 136 -13.83 2.19 -23.37
C GLY A 136 -12.88 1.16 -22.76
N ARG A 137 -11.60 1.50 -22.60
CA ARG A 137 -10.58 0.58 -22.10
C ARG A 137 -10.16 0.91 -20.67
N ALA A 138 -9.83 -0.15 -19.93
CA ALA A 138 -9.14 -0.09 -18.65
C ALA A 138 -7.66 -0.46 -18.84
N ALA A 139 -6.78 0.13 -18.05
CA ALA A 139 -5.38 -0.25 -18.02
C ALA A 139 -5.16 -1.31 -16.92
N ARG A 140 -4.54 -2.42 -17.28
CA ARG A 140 -4.01 -3.39 -16.33
C ARG A 140 -2.57 -2.98 -16.01
N ALA A 141 -2.26 -2.87 -14.72
CA ALA A 141 -0.95 -2.43 -14.27
C ALA A 141 -0.45 -3.30 -13.11
N GLN A 142 0.86 -3.30 -12.92
CA GLN A 142 1.50 -3.82 -11.72
C GLN A 142 1.82 -2.67 -10.79
N TRP A 143 1.49 -2.84 -9.53
CA TRP A 143 1.77 -1.85 -8.50
C TRP A 143 2.23 -2.53 -7.22
N ALA A 144 3.31 -2.05 -6.66
CA ALA A 144 3.75 -2.47 -5.35
C ALA A 144 3.48 -1.37 -4.31
N ALA A 145 2.74 -1.70 -3.28
CA ALA A 145 2.44 -0.80 -2.19
C ALA A 145 2.48 -1.52 -0.84
N ARG A 146 3.09 -0.89 0.15
CA ARG A 146 3.16 -1.39 1.53
C ARG A 146 3.72 -2.82 1.64
N GLY A 147 4.68 -3.17 0.78
CA GLY A 147 5.30 -4.51 0.76
C GLY A 147 4.44 -5.61 0.12
N LYS A 148 3.36 -5.23 -0.58
CA LYS A 148 2.53 -6.15 -1.37
C LYS A 148 2.57 -5.74 -2.85
N GLN A 149 2.59 -6.73 -3.73
CA GLN A 149 2.38 -6.56 -5.17
C GLN A 149 0.90 -6.74 -5.50
N TYR A 150 0.35 -5.84 -6.31
CA TYR A 150 -1.02 -5.83 -6.81
C TYR A 150 -1.02 -5.91 -8.33
#